data_d48862bd9e343804e3c646635b718806
#
_entry.id   d48862bd9e343804e3c646635b718806
#
_cell.length_a   1.000
_cell.length_b   1.000
_cell.length_c   1.000
_cell.angle_alpha   90.00
_cell.angle_beta   90.00
_cell.angle_gamma   90.00
#
_symmetry.space_group_name_H-M   'P 1'
#
loop_
_entity.id
_entity.type
_entity.pdbx_description
1 polymer ?
#
loop_
_entity_poly.entity_id
_entity_poly.type
_entity_poly.pdbx_seq_one_letter_code
_entity_poly.pdbx_strand_id
1 'polypeptide(L)'
;MPAVIRNIFEDYIKKTFNLKDCIAVNNGTSALIAPLWSLDLTSKDEVITTPFTYIATSNAILIAKGTPVFVDIDPITLLIDPDEIEKAITKNTKAIVVPHLYGRVCDMDRILQIGDKYNIPIIEDTAQAFGATQNGKHAGMMADCGTFSFYKTKNISTFEGGMICIPHNSKLNAEKIRAICHQGQIGKYNHQYLGFNFRLAEPLCLMAYEQIKLHMTGIKAELGLRGPLEGHYPEVVYNQPIYKKLGIKGNCPIAEKAALKIKQHINK
;
A
#
# COMPACT_ATOMS: atom_id res chain seq x y z
N MET A 1 -19.15 -14.25 18.40
CA MET A 1 -20.10 -13.22 17.96
C MET A 1 -19.81 -12.90 16.48
N PRO A 2 -20.79 -12.66 15.62
CA PRO A 2 -20.53 -12.17 14.27
C PRO A 2 -19.85 -10.79 14.33
N ALA A 3 -18.96 -10.51 13.37
CA ALA A 3 -18.24 -9.24 13.25
C ALA A 3 -19.17 -8.14 12.72
N VAL A 4 -20.05 -7.62 13.56
CA VAL A 4 -21.15 -6.74 13.13
C VAL A 4 -20.64 -5.37 12.66
N ILE A 5 -19.81 -4.71 13.47
CA ILE A 5 -19.34 -3.35 13.19
C ILE A 5 -18.33 -3.36 12.03
N ARG A 6 -17.44 -4.36 11.99
CA ARG A 6 -16.50 -4.52 10.87
C ARG A 6 -17.23 -4.68 9.54
N ASN A 7 -18.29 -5.51 9.50
CA ASN A 7 -19.08 -5.69 8.28
C ASN A 7 -19.77 -4.39 7.86
N ILE A 8 -20.33 -3.63 8.81
CA ILE A 8 -20.93 -2.32 8.53
C ILE A 8 -19.89 -1.36 7.94
N PHE A 9 -18.70 -1.31 8.51
CA PHE A 9 -17.59 -0.48 8.01
C PHE A 9 -17.16 -0.90 6.60
N GLU A 10 -16.88 -2.19 6.40
CA GLU A 10 -16.48 -2.72 5.09
C GLU A 10 -17.55 -2.50 4.02
N ASP A 11 -18.83 -2.71 4.34
CA ASP A 11 -19.95 -2.48 3.43
C ASP A 11 -20.15 -1.00 3.09
N TYR A 12 -19.93 -0.10 4.07
CA TYR A 12 -19.96 1.33 3.83
C TYR A 12 -18.90 1.76 2.82
N ILE A 13 -17.64 1.30 2.98
CA ILE A 13 -16.54 1.60 2.07
C ILE A 13 -16.82 1.02 0.68
N LYS A 14 -17.25 -0.23 0.60
CA LYS A 14 -17.61 -0.87 -0.69
C LYS A 14 -18.66 -0.07 -1.46
N LYS A 15 -19.70 0.38 -0.78
CA LYS A 15 -20.78 1.18 -1.40
C LYS A 15 -20.30 2.57 -1.79
N THR A 16 -19.55 3.24 -0.92
CA THR A 16 -19.07 4.62 -1.15
C THR A 16 -18.15 4.71 -2.36
N PHE A 17 -17.26 3.74 -2.54
CA PHE A 17 -16.25 3.74 -3.61
C PHE A 17 -16.55 2.73 -4.73
N ASN A 18 -17.71 2.09 -4.73
CA ASN A 18 -18.11 1.09 -5.74
C ASN A 18 -17.05 0.00 -5.93
N LEU A 19 -16.72 -0.72 -4.85
CA LEU A 19 -15.69 -1.75 -4.82
C LEU A 19 -16.29 -3.15 -4.84
N LYS A 20 -15.53 -4.10 -5.39
CA LYS A 20 -15.80 -5.54 -5.30
C LYS A 20 -15.70 -6.01 -3.85
N ASP A 21 -14.64 -5.58 -3.15
CA ASP A 21 -14.45 -5.92 -1.75
C ASP A 21 -13.67 -4.85 -0.99
N CYS A 22 -13.87 -4.81 0.35
CA CYS A 22 -13.10 -4.02 1.29
C CYS A 22 -12.85 -4.87 2.54
N ILE A 23 -11.60 -4.94 3.00
CA ILE A 23 -11.18 -5.78 4.12
C ILE A 23 -10.50 -4.91 5.16
N ALA A 24 -11.10 -4.81 6.35
CA ALA A 24 -10.51 -4.10 7.49
C ALA A 24 -9.42 -4.96 8.14
N VAL A 25 -8.21 -4.39 8.25
CA VAL A 25 -7.02 -5.10 8.78
C VAL A 25 -6.36 -4.33 9.91
N ASN A 26 -5.58 -5.04 10.72
CA ASN A 26 -5.02 -4.53 11.97
C ASN A 26 -3.91 -3.46 11.80
N ASN A 27 -3.34 -3.30 10.62
CA ASN A 27 -2.40 -2.21 10.28
C ASN A 27 -2.13 -2.14 8.77
N GLY A 28 -1.45 -1.06 8.33
CA GLY A 28 -1.09 -0.87 6.92
C GLY A 28 -0.09 -1.89 6.38
N THR A 29 0.80 -2.41 7.20
CA THR A 29 1.75 -3.46 6.78
C THR A 29 1.02 -4.76 6.44
N SER A 30 0.05 -5.16 7.26
CA SER A 30 -0.84 -6.29 6.96
C SER A 30 -1.66 -6.06 5.70
N ALA A 31 -2.09 -4.81 5.46
CA ALA A 31 -2.78 -4.44 4.23
C ALA A 31 -1.92 -4.66 2.98
N LEU A 32 -0.61 -4.43 3.05
CA LEU A 32 0.34 -4.70 1.96
C LEU A 32 0.67 -6.19 1.82
N ILE A 33 0.87 -6.89 2.95
CA ILE A 33 1.26 -8.31 2.95
C ILE A 33 0.17 -9.18 2.32
N ALA A 34 -1.10 -8.99 2.66
CA ALA A 34 -2.15 -9.91 2.24
C ALA A 34 -2.35 -10.01 0.72
N PRO A 35 -2.43 -8.91 -0.08
CA PRO A 35 -2.50 -9.00 -1.53
C PRO A 35 -1.22 -9.57 -2.15
N LEU A 36 -0.03 -9.21 -1.64
CA LEU A 36 1.23 -9.78 -2.13
C LEU A 36 1.34 -11.28 -1.82
N TRP A 37 0.93 -11.71 -0.61
CA TRP A 37 0.90 -13.11 -0.23
C TRP A 37 -0.06 -13.94 -1.10
N SER A 38 -1.15 -13.32 -1.57
CA SER A 38 -2.13 -13.98 -2.44
C SER A 38 -1.59 -14.34 -3.83
N LEU A 39 -0.46 -13.75 -4.22
CA LEU A 39 0.22 -14.02 -5.49
C LEU A 39 1.09 -15.28 -5.46
N ASP A 40 1.24 -15.95 -4.30
CA ASP A 40 2.08 -17.16 -4.12
C ASP A 40 3.53 -16.96 -4.59
N LEU A 41 4.10 -15.79 -4.29
CA LEU A 41 5.44 -15.41 -4.73
C LEU A 41 6.52 -16.35 -4.20
N THR A 42 7.58 -16.48 -4.98
CA THR A 42 8.84 -17.13 -4.64
C THR A 42 10.00 -16.13 -4.69
N SER A 43 11.18 -16.53 -4.22
CA SER A 43 12.37 -15.67 -4.29
C SER A 43 12.86 -15.36 -5.73
N LYS A 44 12.27 -16.01 -6.74
CA LYS A 44 12.56 -15.73 -8.16
C LYS A 44 11.61 -14.69 -8.75
N ASP A 45 10.50 -14.42 -8.06
CA ASP A 45 9.47 -13.50 -8.51
C ASP A 45 9.79 -12.08 -8.04
N GLU A 46 9.80 -11.16 -8.98
CA GLU A 46 10.16 -9.77 -8.77
C GLU A 46 8.91 -8.91 -8.51
N VAL A 47 9.02 -7.98 -7.57
CA VAL A 47 8.02 -6.96 -7.32
C VAL A 47 8.68 -5.58 -7.38
N ILE A 48 8.26 -4.77 -8.35
CA ILE A 48 8.82 -3.43 -8.57
C ILE A 48 8.23 -2.46 -7.53
N THR A 49 9.09 -1.64 -6.93
CA THR A 49 8.73 -0.51 -6.08
C THR A 49 9.85 0.52 -6.03
N THR A 50 9.69 1.61 -5.28
CA THR A 50 10.75 2.59 -5.07
C THR A 50 11.41 2.43 -3.69
N PRO A 51 12.71 2.76 -3.51
CA PRO A 51 13.34 2.77 -2.21
C PRO A 51 13.05 4.05 -1.41
N PHE A 52 12.43 5.06 -2.03
CA PHE A 52 12.04 6.31 -1.37
C PHE A 52 10.63 6.20 -0.83
N THR A 53 10.46 5.38 0.21
CA THR A 53 9.19 5.11 0.89
C THR A 53 9.44 4.60 2.31
N TYR A 54 8.36 4.38 3.07
CA TYR A 54 8.47 3.68 4.34
C TYR A 54 8.84 2.21 4.12
N ILE A 55 9.72 1.70 4.97
CA ILE A 55 10.28 0.35 4.84
C ILE A 55 9.22 -0.76 4.76
N ALA A 56 8.01 -0.53 5.28
CA ALA A 56 6.92 -1.50 5.25
C ALA A 56 6.52 -1.91 3.82
N THR A 57 6.59 -0.98 2.85
CA THR A 57 6.28 -1.25 1.44
C THR A 57 7.12 -2.40 0.90
N SER A 58 8.43 -2.35 1.08
CA SER A 58 9.33 -3.39 0.58
C SER A 58 9.48 -4.59 1.54
N ASN A 59 9.32 -4.38 2.86
CA ASN A 59 9.25 -5.50 3.80
C ASN A 59 8.08 -6.44 3.49
N ALA A 60 6.93 -5.89 3.08
CA ALA A 60 5.77 -6.71 2.69
C ALA A 60 6.08 -7.63 1.51
N ILE A 61 6.89 -7.16 0.55
CA ILE A 61 7.36 -7.97 -0.59
C ILE A 61 8.22 -9.13 -0.10
N LEU A 62 9.18 -8.87 0.78
CA LEU A 62 10.07 -9.90 1.35
C LEU A 62 9.30 -10.93 2.19
N ILE A 63 8.36 -10.46 3.02
CA ILE A 63 7.50 -11.33 3.83
C ILE A 63 6.64 -12.22 2.92
N ALA A 64 6.15 -11.69 1.80
CA ALA A 64 5.41 -12.45 0.79
C ALA A 64 6.32 -13.34 -0.07
N LYS A 65 7.62 -13.45 0.25
CA LYS A 65 8.66 -14.26 -0.42
C LYS A 65 9.09 -13.75 -1.80
N GLY A 66 8.64 -12.57 -2.22
CA GLY A 66 9.09 -11.93 -3.46
C GLY A 66 10.42 -11.21 -3.28
N THR A 67 11.05 -10.86 -4.40
CA THR A 67 12.27 -10.05 -4.45
C THR A 67 11.92 -8.62 -4.84
N PRO A 68 12.19 -7.61 -3.99
CA PRO A 68 11.94 -6.22 -4.35
C PRO A 68 12.95 -5.75 -5.41
N VAL A 69 12.43 -5.16 -6.49
CA VAL A 69 13.20 -4.46 -7.52
C VAL A 69 12.98 -2.97 -7.34
N PHE A 70 14.03 -2.26 -6.97
CA PHE A 70 13.94 -0.83 -6.71
C PHE A 70 14.17 -0.01 -7.97
N VAL A 71 13.24 0.90 -8.25
CA VAL A 71 13.33 1.89 -9.33
C VAL A 71 13.35 3.30 -8.76
N ASP A 72 13.92 4.23 -9.53
CA ASP A 72 14.10 5.60 -9.07
C ASP A 72 12.79 6.39 -9.08
N ILE A 73 12.85 7.59 -8.58
CA ILE A 73 11.74 8.53 -8.44
C ILE A 73 11.91 9.67 -9.45
N ASP A 74 10.82 10.29 -9.82
CA ASP A 74 10.83 11.55 -10.55
C ASP A 74 11.43 12.67 -9.67
N PRO A 75 12.40 13.45 -10.17
CA PRO A 75 13.13 14.43 -9.37
C PRO A 75 12.30 15.65 -8.93
N ILE A 76 11.14 15.87 -9.55
CA ILE A 76 10.26 17.00 -9.26
C ILE A 76 9.20 16.60 -8.26
N THR A 77 8.52 15.47 -8.51
CA THR A 77 7.42 15.00 -7.68
C THR A 77 7.90 14.20 -6.47
N LEU A 78 9.08 13.58 -6.53
CA LEU A 78 9.63 12.62 -5.57
C LEU A 78 8.76 11.36 -5.43
N LEU A 79 7.93 11.06 -6.41
CA LEU A 79 7.13 9.85 -6.50
C LEU A 79 7.80 8.87 -7.46
N ILE A 80 7.42 7.59 -7.40
CA ILE A 80 7.96 6.57 -8.29
C ILE A 80 7.81 6.97 -9.76
N ASP A 81 8.89 6.82 -10.54
CA ASP A 81 8.91 7.20 -11.95
C ASP A 81 8.34 6.07 -12.83
N PRO A 82 7.26 6.32 -13.60
CA PRO A 82 6.67 5.32 -14.49
C PRO A 82 7.63 4.81 -15.57
N ASP A 83 8.52 5.66 -16.08
CA ASP A 83 9.48 5.25 -17.11
C ASP A 83 10.54 4.30 -16.53
N GLU A 84 10.94 4.51 -15.28
CA GLU A 84 11.83 3.59 -14.56
C GLU A 84 11.12 2.27 -14.21
N ILE A 85 9.82 2.30 -13.90
CA ILE A 85 9.01 1.08 -13.75
C ILE A 85 9.06 0.26 -15.04
N GLU A 86 8.75 0.88 -16.17
CA GLU A 86 8.66 0.17 -17.46
C GLU A 86 10.00 -0.47 -17.86
N LYS A 87 11.12 0.25 -17.66
CA LYS A 87 12.49 -0.24 -17.93
C LYS A 87 12.88 -1.44 -17.05
N ALA A 88 12.35 -1.52 -15.82
CA ALA A 88 12.70 -2.57 -14.87
C ALA A 88 11.88 -3.85 -15.04
N ILE A 89 10.86 -3.87 -15.90
CA ILE A 89 10.01 -5.05 -16.11
C ILE A 89 10.81 -6.17 -16.76
N THR A 90 10.75 -7.35 -16.16
CA THR A 90 11.30 -8.60 -16.68
C THR A 90 10.22 -9.68 -16.77
N LYS A 91 10.56 -10.84 -17.30
CA LYS A 91 9.67 -12.02 -17.29
C LYS A 91 9.33 -12.53 -15.88
N ASN A 92 10.10 -12.13 -14.89
CA ASN A 92 9.91 -12.52 -13.49
C ASN A 92 9.05 -11.51 -12.71
N THR A 93 8.74 -10.36 -13.28
CA THR A 93 7.92 -9.34 -12.62
C THR A 93 6.49 -9.83 -12.43
N LYS A 94 6.03 -9.88 -11.17
CA LYS A 94 4.71 -10.40 -10.77
C LYS A 94 3.75 -9.34 -10.23
N ALA A 95 4.28 -8.21 -9.76
CA ALA A 95 3.47 -7.09 -9.29
C ALA A 95 4.28 -5.79 -9.29
N ILE A 96 3.58 -4.67 -9.20
CA ILE A 96 4.13 -3.35 -8.96
C ILE A 96 3.46 -2.80 -7.70
N VAL A 97 4.24 -2.34 -6.71
CA VAL A 97 3.72 -1.63 -5.53
C VAL A 97 4.06 -0.16 -5.65
N VAL A 98 3.03 0.67 -5.67
CA VAL A 98 3.12 2.11 -5.94
C VAL A 98 2.81 2.91 -4.68
N PRO A 99 3.82 3.44 -3.96
CA PRO A 99 3.59 4.26 -2.78
C PRO A 99 3.24 5.70 -3.17
N HIS A 100 2.04 6.11 -2.79
CA HIS A 100 1.62 7.51 -2.82
C HIS A 100 2.15 8.22 -1.58
N LEU A 101 2.89 9.31 -1.76
CA LEU A 101 3.58 9.97 -0.67
C LEU A 101 3.06 11.39 -0.44
N TYR A 102 3.03 11.80 0.83
CA TYR A 102 2.77 13.19 1.24
C TYR A 102 1.42 13.76 0.74
N GLY A 103 0.40 12.90 0.63
CA GLY A 103 -0.90 13.32 0.09
C GLY A 103 -0.92 13.51 -1.42
N ARG A 104 0.14 13.10 -2.14
CA ARG A 104 0.22 13.16 -3.60
C ARG A 104 0.02 11.79 -4.22
N VAL A 105 -0.66 11.78 -5.36
CA VAL A 105 -0.90 10.59 -6.17
C VAL A 105 0.21 10.45 -7.22
N CYS A 106 0.74 9.25 -7.39
CA CYS A 106 1.66 8.93 -8.49
C CYS A 106 0.96 9.11 -9.85
N ASP A 107 1.70 9.18 -10.94
CA ASP A 107 1.11 9.20 -12.30
C ASP A 107 0.44 7.85 -12.60
N MET A 108 -0.78 7.70 -12.07
CA MET A 108 -1.54 6.45 -12.20
C MET A 108 -1.99 6.20 -13.63
N ASP A 109 -2.19 7.23 -14.44
CA ASP A 109 -2.58 7.06 -15.84
C ASP A 109 -1.48 6.31 -16.62
N ARG A 110 -0.21 6.69 -16.45
CA ARG A 110 0.93 5.99 -17.04
C ARG A 110 1.15 4.61 -16.40
N ILE A 111 1.10 4.52 -15.07
CA ILE A 111 1.36 3.28 -14.35
C ILE A 111 0.31 2.21 -14.70
N LEU A 112 -0.97 2.57 -14.80
CA LEU A 112 -2.03 1.65 -15.21
C LEU A 112 -1.85 1.15 -16.66
N GLN A 113 -1.46 2.04 -17.59
CA GLN A 113 -1.12 1.64 -18.96
C GLN A 113 0.01 0.60 -18.99
N ILE A 114 1.04 0.77 -18.16
CA ILE A 114 2.14 -0.20 -18.03
C ILE A 114 1.60 -1.55 -17.47
N GLY A 115 0.81 -1.51 -16.39
CA GLY A 115 0.22 -2.71 -15.81
C GLY A 115 -0.67 -3.49 -16.78
N ASP A 116 -1.41 -2.79 -17.63
CA ASP A 116 -2.24 -3.42 -18.66
C ASP A 116 -1.41 -3.95 -19.83
N LYS A 117 -0.44 -3.19 -20.32
CA LYS A 117 0.47 -3.60 -21.40
C LYS A 117 1.20 -4.91 -21.09
N TYR A 118 1.65 -5.08 -19.86
CA TYR A 118 2.42 -6.24 -19.43
C TYR A 118 1.59 -7.28 -18.64
N ASN A 119 0.29 -7.02 -18.46
CA ASN A 119 -0.62 -7.83 -17.64
C ASN A 119 -0.11 -8.07 -16.22
N ILE A 120 0.46 -7.04 -15.60
CA ILE A 120 1.02 -7.07 -14.24
C ILE A 120 0.04 -6.37 -13.29
N PRO A 121 -0.36 -6.98 -12.15
CA PRO A 121 -1.19 -6.34 -11.15
C PRO A 121 -0.43 -5.21 -10.43
N ILE A 122 -1.18 -4.14 -10.11
CA ILE A 122 -0.69 -2.97 -9.42
C ILE A 122 -1.35 -2.86 -8.05
N ILE A 123 -0.56 -2.65 -7.01
CA ILE A 123 -0.99 -2.43 -5.63
C ILE A 123 -0.62 -1.01 -5.24
N GLU A 124 -1.62 -0.17 -4.94
CA GLU A 124 -1.41 1.18 -4.43
C GLU A 124 -1.14 1.13 -2.92
N ASP A 125 0.03 1.59 -2.49
CA ASP A 125 0.30 1.87 -1.07
C ASP A 125 -0.16 3.30 -0.77
N THR A 126 -1.38 3.40 -0.26
CA THR A 126 -2.06 4.68 0.00
C THR A 126 -1.97 5.10 1.47
N ALA A 127 -1.00 4.53 2.21
CA ALA A 127 -0.83 4.83 3.64
C ALA A 127 -0.57 6.30 3.97
N GLN A 128 -0.25 7.15 2.98
CA GLN A 128 -0.01 8.58 3.14
C GLN A 128 -0.89 9.45 2.22
N ALA A 129 -1.91 8.90 1.57
CA ALA A 129 -2.67 9.62 0.57
C ALA A 129 -4.20 9.36 0.65
N PHE A 130 -4.72 9.01 1.84
CA PHE A 130 -6.18 8.90 2.00
C PHE A 130 -6.86 10.22 1.64
N GLY A 131 -7.85 10.15 0.76
CA GLY A 131 -8.60 11.32 0.29
C GLY A 131 -7.94 12.09 -0.87
N ALA A 132 -6.69 11.77 -1.25
CA ALA A 132 -6.08 12.33 -2.44
C ALA A 132 -6.75 11.78 -3.71
N THR A 133 -6.77 12.59 -4.78
CA THR A 133 -7.43 12.21 -6.03
C THR A 133 -6.57 12.57 -7.24
N GLN A 134 -6.71 11.78 -8.31
CA GLN A 134 -6.23 12.10 -9.66
C GLN A 134 -7.39 11.94 -10.64
N ASN A 135 -7.67 12.97 -11.42
CA ASN A 135 -8.76 12.98 -12.41
C ASN A 135 -10.13 12.55 -11.82
N GLY A 136 -10.41 12.98 -10.56
CA GLY A 136 -11.66 12.64 -9.85
C GLY A 136 -11.71 11.22 -9.26
N LYS A 137 -10.68 10.39 -9.45
CA LYS A 137 -10.58 9.06 -8.86
C LYS A 137 -9.75 9.10 -7.58
N HIS A 138 -10.20 8.44 -6.54
CA HIS A 138 -9.50 8.39 -5.25
C HIS A 138 -8.26 7.49 -5.31
N ALA A 139 -7.15 7.92 -4.71
CA ALA A 139 -5.99 7.09 -4.46
C ALA A 139 -6.39 5.82 -3.70
N GLY A 140 -5.82 4.68 -4.10
CA GLY A 140 -6.17 3.36 -3.58
C GLY A 140 -7.44 2.73 -4.16
N MET A 141 -8.06 3.39 -5.16
CA MET A 141 -9.26 2.91 -5.85
C MET A 141 -9.06 2.82 -7.38
N MET A 142 -7.83 3.02 -7.85
CA MET A 142 -7.56 3.13 -9.29
C MET A 142 -6.97 1.86 -9.89
N ALA A 143 -6.17 1.12 -9.10
CA ALA A 143 -5.47 -0.07 -9.56
C ALA A 143 -6.14 -1.38 -9.09
N ASP A 144 -5.42 -2.50 -9.10
CA ASP A 144 -5.96 -3.80 -8.71
C ASP A 144 -6.27 -3.91 -7.21
N CYS A 145 -5.52 -3.16 -6.38
CA CYS A 145 -5.71 -3.14 -4.93
C CYS A 145 -5.18 -1.83 -4.35
N GLY A 146 -5.92 -1.22 -3.44
CA GLY A 146 -5.45 -0.13 -2.61
C GLY A 146 -5.28 -0.55 -1.16
N THR A 147 -4.17 -0.14 -0.55
CA THR A 147 -3.84 -0.46 0.84
C THR A 147 -3.72 0.80 1.68
N PHE A 148 -4.30 0.81 2.86
CA PHE A 148 -4.39 1.98 3.72
C PHE A 148 -3.88 1.69 5.13
N SER A 149 -3.39 2.73 5.79
CA SER A 149 -2.97 2.70 7.18
C SER A 149 -3.79 3.69 8.00
N PHE A 150 -4.23 3.26 9.18
CA PHE A 150 -4.90 4.09 10.17
C PHE A 150 -4.03 4.28 11.43
N TYR A 151 -2.70 4.24 11.25
CA TYR A 151 -1.76 4.54 12.32
C TYR A 151 -1.95 5.99 12.82
N LYS A 152 -1.56 6.25 14.07
CA LYS A 152 -1.79 7.54 14.76
C LYS A 152 -1.35 8.80 14.02
N THR A 153 -0.44 8.70 13.04
CA THR A 153 0.05 9.84 12.24
C THR A 153 -0.67 10.03 10.92
N LYS A 154 -1.69 9.20 10.63
CA LYS A 154 -2.42 9.22 9.35
C LYS A 154 -3.65 10.12 9.42
N ASN A 155 -4.16 10.55 8.24
CA ASN A 155 -5.35 11.42 8.12
C ASN A 155 -6.59 10.80 8.77
N ILE A 156 -6.75 9.49 8.60
CA ILE A 156 -7.72 8.68 9.34
C ILE A 156 -6.91 7.85 10.32
N SER A 157 -7.21 7.96 11.60
CA SER A 157 -6.43 7.29 12.64
C SER A 157 -7.32 6.55 13.63
N THR A 158 -7.00 5.28 13.82
CA THR A 158 -7.57 4.45 14.89
C THR A 158 -6.49 3.96 15.85
N PHE A 159 -5.37 4.72 15.97
CA PHE A 159 -4.11 4.38 16.62
C PHE A 159 -3.37 3.26 15.89
N GLU A 160 -4.01 2.13 15.65
CA GLU A 160 -3.58 1.03 14.79
C GLU A 160 -4.76 0.59 13.92
N GLY A 161 -4.47 0.27 12.66
CA GLY A 161 -5.48 -0.18 11.70
C GLY A 161 -5.05 0.03 10.26
N GLY A 162 -5.87 -0.49 9.38
CA GLY A 162 -5.74 -0.35 7.93
C GLY A 162 -6.93 -0.95 7.21
N MET A 163 -6.92 -0.84 5.90
CA MET A 163 -7.90 -1.53 5.05
C MET A 163 -7.28 -1.87 3.69
N ILE A 164 -7.89 -2.84 3.03
CA ILE A 164 -7.59 -3.26 1.67
C ILE A 164 -8.84 -2.99 0.84
N CYS A 165 -8.71 -2.26 -0.25
CA CYS A 165 -9.78 -1.95 -1.18
C CYS A 165 -9.53 -2.66 -2.50
N ILE A 166 -10.50 -3.39 -3.02
CA ILE A 166 -10.37 -4.19 -4.23
C ILE A 166 -11.45 -3.77 -5.24
N PRO A 167 -11.09 -3.07 -6.31
CA PRO A 167 -12.01 -2.71 -7.39
C PRO A 167 -12.58 -3.91 -8.15
N HIS A 168 -13.69 -3.71 -8.88
CA HIS A 168 -14.38 -4.79 -9.63
C HIS A 168 -13.52 -5.41 -10.74
N ASN A 169 -12.66 -4.60 -11.38
CA ASN A 169 -11.78 -5.01 -12.48
C ASN A 169 -10.41 -5.53 -12.05
N SER A 170 -10.23 -5.77 -10.76
CA SER A 170 -8.95 -6.25 -10.19
C SER A 170 -8.54 -7.61 -10.77
N LYS A 171 -7.26 -7.72 -11.12
CA LYS A 171 -6.57 -8.96 -11.50
C LYS A 171 -6.33 -9.89 -10.30
N LEU A 172 -6.51 -9.36 -9.06
CA LEU A 172 -6.27 -10.10 -7.82
C LEU A 172 -7.52 -10.87 -7.35
N ASN A 173 -7.30 -11.99 -6.67
CA ASN A 173 -8.38 -12.79 -6.10
C ASN A 173 -8.81 -12.24 -4.72
N ALA A 174 -9.91 -11.48 -4.70
CA ALA A 174 -10.45 -10.86 -3.49
C ALA A 174 -10.79 -11.88 -2.39
N GLU A 175 -11.38 -13.03 -2.74
CA GLU A 175 -11.74 -14.08 -1.79
C GLU A 175 -10.50 -14.68 -1.12
N LYS A 176 -9.45 -14.95 -1.89
CA LYS A 176 -8.18 -15.43 -1.38
C LYS A 176 -7.53 -14.41 -0.43
N ILE A 177 -7.52 -13.11 -0.79
CA ILE A 177 -6.99 -12.04 0.07
C ILE A 177 -7.77 -11.96 1.38
N ARG A 178 -9.10 -12.00 1.32
CA ARG A 178 -9.96 -12.01 2.51
C ARG A 178 -9.69 -13.23 3.40
N ALA A 179 -9.58 -14.41 2.80
CA ALA A 179 -9.25 -15.64 3.52
C ALA A 179 -7.88 -15.54 4.21
N ILE A 180 -6.86 -15.02 3.52
CA ILE A 180 -5.51 -14.80 4.07
C ILE A 180 -5.57 -13.91 5.32
N CYS A 181 -6.35 -12.84 5.30
CA CYS A 181 -6.55 -11.97 6.47
C CYS A 181 -7.26 -12.66 7.63
N HIS A 182 -7.89 -13.80 7.39
CA HIS A 182 -8.67 -14.56 8.36
C HIS A 182 -8.21 -16.02 8.49
N GLN A 183 -6.92 -16.24 8.78
CA GLN A 183 -6.32 -17.57 8.98
C GLN A 183 -6.44 -18.50 7.77
N GLY A 184 -6.59 -17.97 6.55
CA GLY A 184 -6.78 -18.76 5.33
C GLY A 184 -8.15 -19.44 5.20
N GLN A 185 -9.14 -18.99 6.00
CA GLN A 185 -10.42 -19.65 6.14
C GLN A 185 -11.43 -19.19 5.08
N ILE A 186 -11.98 -20.16 4.36
CA ILE A 186 -13.17 -20.03 3.50
C ILE A 186 -14.30 -20.86 4.14
N GLY A 187 -15.30 -20.17 4.72
CA GLY A 187 -16.33 -20.84 5.49
C GLY A 187 -15.85 -21.36 6.85
N LYS A 188 -16.76 -21.92 7.66
CA LYS A 188 -16.48 -22.30 9.05
C LYS A 188 -15.52 -23.50 9.11
N TYR A 189 -14.36 -23.32 9.76
CA TYR A 189 -13.31 -24.35 9.93
C TYR A 189 -12.73 -24.96 8.64
N ASN A 190 -12.91 -24.29 7.49
CA ASN A 190 -12.33 -24.70 6.22
C ASN A 190 -11.17 -23.76 5.86
N HIS A 191 -9.92 -24.15 6.17
CA HIS A 191 -8.70 -23.37 5.95
C HIS A 191 -8.02 -23.84 4.67
N GLN A 192 -8.23 -23.11 3.57
CA GLN A 192 -7.70 -23.47 2.26
C GLN A 192 -6.35 -22.82 1.94
N TYR A 193 -5.99 -21.76 2.65
CA TYR A 193 -4.75 -21.03 2.44
C TYR A 193 -3.95 -20.89 3.73
N LEU A 194 -2.65 -20.73 3.61
CA LEU A 194 -1.84 -20.25 4.72
C LEU A 194 -2.15 -18.77 4.94
N GLY A 195 -2.71 -18.44 6.09
CA GLY A 195 -3.19 -17.09 6.39
C GLY A 195 -2.78 -16.59 7.77
N PHE A 196 -3.22 -15.39 8.07
CA PHE A 196 -2.85 -14.64 9.26
C PHE A 196 -4.08 -14.16 10.04
N ASN A 197 -3.88 -13.73 11.26
CA ASN A 197 -4.87 -12.97 11.99
C ASN A 197 -4.64 -11.46 11.77
N PHE A 198 -5.13 -10.95 10.65
CA PHE A 198 -5.01 -9.53 10.29
C PHE A 198 -6.27 -8.72 10.57
N ARG A 199 -7.25 -9.29 11.25
CA ARG A 199 -8.54 -8.64 11.54
C ARG A 199 -8.38 -7.36 12.35
N LEU A 200 -9.03 -6.28 11.93
CA LEU A 200 -9.20 -5.09 12.74
C LEU A 200 -10.22 -5.35 13.85
N ALA A 201 -9.95 -4.88 15.06
CA ALA A 201 -10.87 -5.00 16.17
C ALA A 201 -12.14 -4.13 15.97
N GLU A 202 -13.30 -4.62 16.43
CA GLU A 202 -14.60 -3.97 16.25
C GLU A 202 -14.63 -2.49 16.71
N PRO A 203 -14.08 -2.09 17.88
CA PRO A 203 -14.06 -0.69 18.29
C PRO A 203 -13.26 0.20 17.32
N LEU A 204 -12.16 -0.32 16.76
CA LEU A 204 -11.34 0.42 15.81
C LEU A 204 -12.02 0.54 14.43
N CYS A 205 -12.84 -0.45 14.06
CA CYS A 205 -13.69 -0.35 12.87
C CYS A 205 -14.71 0.78 13.01
N LEU A 206 -15.32 0.95 14.19
CA LEU A 206 -16.23 2.05 14.47
C LEU A 206 -15.52 3.41 14.37
N MET A 207 -14.32 3.52 14.96
CA MET A 207 -13.52 4.75 14.87
C MET A 207 -13.17 5.12 13.43
N ALA A 208 -12.77 4.14 12.62
CA ALA A 208 -12.47 4.34 11.19
C ALA A 208 -13.73 4.78 10.43
N TYR A 209 -14.85 4.08 10.66
CA TYR A 209 -16.13 4.37 10.03
C TYR A 209 -16.57 5.83 10.24
N GLU A 210 -16.58 6.30 11.49
CA GLU A 210 -17.01 7.65 11.82
C GLU A 210 -16.08 8.71 11.23
N GLN A 211 -14.76 8.51 11.31
CA GLN A 211 -13.79 9.47 10.75
C GLN A 211 -13.88 9.55 9.22
N ILE A 212 -13.99 8.41 8.52
CA ILE A 212 -14.11 8.40 7.06
C ILE A 212 -15.42 9.04 6.64
N LYS A 213 -16.53 8.76 7.34
CA LYS A 213 -17.83 9.37 7.08
C LYS A 213 -17.77 10.89 7.20
N LEU A 214 -17.15 11.41 8.26
CA LEU A 214 -16.92 12.85 8.43
C LEU A 214 -16.03 13.42 7.32
N HIS A 215 -14.94 12.74 6.97
CA HIS A 215 -14.06 13.18 5.89
C HIS A 215 -14.79 13.28 4.55
N MET A 216 -15.69 12.35 4.24
CA MET A 216 -16.48 12.34 3.00
C MET A 216 -17.53 13.48 2.96
N THR A 217 -17.90 14.07 4.09
CA THR A 217 -18.77 15.27 4.14
C THR A 217 -18.01 16.57 3.91
N GLY A 218 -16.71 16.53 3.60
CA GLY A 218 -15.87 17.70 3.40
C GLY A 218 -15.34 18.33 4.70
N ILE A 219 -15.64 17.75 5.85
CA ILE A 219 -15.02 18.12 7.12
C ILE A 219 -13.63 17.47 7.13
N LYS A 220 -12.61 18.23 6.74
CA LYS A 220 -11.22 17.80 6.85
C LYS A 220 -10.89 17.61 8.32
N ALA A 221 -10.66 16.39 8.75
CA ALA A 221 -9.89 16.17 9.95
C ALA A 221 -8.49 16.74 9.67
N GLU A 222 -8.15 17.86 10.32
CA GLU A 222 -6.79 18.43 10.29
C GLU A 222 -5.84 17.52 11.09
N LEU A 223 -5.63 16.32 10.62
CA LEU A 223 -4.57 15.45 11.10
C LEU A 223 -3.42 15.59 10.10
N GLY A 224 -2.51 16.51 10.42
CA GLY A 224 -1.47 16.99 9.54
C GLY A 224 -0.61 15.89 8.99
N LEU A 225 -0.74 15.64 7.69
CA LEU A 225 0.37 15.10 6.92
C LEU A 225 1.43 16.18 6.89
N ARG A 226 2.53 15.92 7.58
CA ARG A 226 3.71 16.76 7.49
C ARG A 226 4.24 16.70 6.07
N GLY A 227 4.60 17.88 5.52
CA GLY A 227 5.13 17.98 4.16
C GLY A 227 6.44 17.20 3.96
N PRO A 228 6.92 17.07 2.71
CA PRO A 228 8.10 16.26 2.37
C PRO A 228 9.39 16.72 3.05
N LEU A 229 9.43 17.92 3.63
CA LEU A 229 10.60 18.48 4.26
C LEU A 229 10.72 18.18 5.78
N GLU A 230 9.76 17.50 6.37
CA GLU A 230 9.72 17.28 7.83
C GLU A 230 10.23 15.89 8.26
N GLY A 231 11.25 15.37 7.61
CA GLY A 231 12.02 14.24 8.13
C GLY A 231 11.61 12.85 7.64
N HIS A 232 10.78 12.73 6.63
CA HIS A 232 10.47 11.44 6.02
C HIS A 232 11.45 11.12 4.91
N TYR A 233 12.02 10.06 5.03
CA TYR A 233 12.97 9.12 4.44
C TYR A 233 14.37 9.73 4.29
N PRO A 234 15.08 9.93 5.44
CA PRO A 234 16.47 10.41 5.44
C PRO A 234 17.47 9.38 4.92
N GLU A 235 17.00 8.16 4.61
CA GLU A 235 17.78 7.08 4.04
C GLU A 235 16.90 6.21 3.15
N VAL A 236 17.39 5.81 1.98
CA VAL A 236 16.70 4.88 1.10
C VAL A 236 16.66 3.46 1.69
N VAL A 237 15.61 2.69 1.37
CA VAL A 237 15.33 1.41 2.03
C VAL A 237 16.48 0.41 1.90
N TYR A 238 17.09 0.25 0.72
CA TYR A 238 18.17 -0.73 0.53
C TYR A 238 19.47 -0.37 1.28
N ASN A 239 19.60 0.86 1.78
CA ASN A 239 20.71 1.27 2.65
C ASN A 239 20.49 0.92 4.12
N GLN A 240 19.30 0.50 4.52
CA GLN A 240 19.00 0.05 5.87
C GLN A 240 19.83 -1.20 6.24
N PRO A 241 20.28 -1.34 7.51
CA PRO A 241 21.14 -2.45 7.93
C PRO A 241 20.59 -3.83 7.57
N ILE A 242 19.27 -4.04 7.71
CA ILE A 242 18.64 -5.33 7.38
C ILE A 242 18.73 -5.67 5.89
N TYR A 243 18.54 -4.69 4.99
CA TYR A 243 18.62 -4.92 3.55
C TYR A 243 20.07 -5.23 3.12
N LYS A 244 21.05 -4.55 3.70
CA LYS A 244 22.48 -4.86 3.50
C LYS A 244 22.82 -6.28 3.97
N LYS A 245 22.31 -6.70 5.14
CA LYS A 245 22.49 -8.06 5.66
C LYS A 245 21.85 -9.12 4.76
N LEU A 246 20.73 -8.83 4.14
CA LEU A 246 20.03 -9.71 3.20
C LEU A 246 20.65 -9.69 1.78
N GLY A 247 21.69 -8.86 1.55
CA GLY A 247 22.33 -8.72 0.24
C GLY A 247 21.47 -8.01 -0.82
N ILE A 248 20.41 -7.35 -0.40
CA ILE A 248 19.49 -6.64 -1.30
C ILE A 248 20.11 -5.28 -1.63
N LYS A 249 20.25 -5.01 -2.93
CA LYS A 249 20.87 -3.79 -3.46
C LYS A 249 19.89 -3.01 -4.31
N GLY A 250 20.15 -1.73 -4.49
CA GLY A 250 19.48 -0.84 -5.42
C GLY A 250 20.47 0.17 -6.00
N ASN A 251 20.07 0.85 -7.04
CA ASN A 251 20.80 1.95 -7.66
C ASN A 251 19.79 3.00 -8.12
N CYS A 252 19.40 3.90 -7.20
CA CYS A 252 18.40 4.94 -7.42
C CYS A 252 18.97 6.30 -7.01
N PRO A 253 19.81 6.91 -7.88
CA PRO A 253 20.60 8.10 -7.51
C PRO A 253 19.72 9.32 -7.18
N ILE A 254 18.54 9.45 -7.77
CA ILE A 254 17.63 10.57 -7.46
C ILE A 254 17.03 10.37 -6.08
N ALA A 255 16.59 9.17 -5.75
CA ALA A 255 16.08 8.82 -4.43
C ALA A 255 17.15 9.00 -3.33
N GLU A 256 18.40 8.57 -3.59
CA GLU A 256 19.54 8.76 -2.67
C GLU A 256 19.82 10.24 -2.43
N LYS A 257 19.84 11.06 -3.49
CA LYS A 257 20.05 12.51 -3.39
C LYS A 257 18.93 13.19 -2.61
N ALA A 258 17.66 12.78 -2.83
CA ALA A 258 16.52 13.28 -2.09
C ALA A 258 16.62 12.93 -0.59
N ALA A 259 16.93 11.68 -0.27
CA ALA A 259 17.11 11.22 1.10
C ALA A 259 18.25 11.96 1.82
N LEU A 260 19.38 12.18 1.14
CA LEU A 260 20.52 12.94 1.68
C LEU A 260 20.14 14.38 2.02
N LYS A 261 19.38 15.07 1.16
CA LYS A 261 18.89 16.43 1.45
C LYS A 261 18.03 16.47 2.71
N ILE A 262 17.12 15.51 2.87
CA ILE A 262 16.28 15.38 4.06
C ILE A 262 17.13 15.15 5.30
N LYS A 263 18.11 14.24 5.23
CA LYS A 263 19.04 13.95 6.34
C LYS A 263 19.81 15.19 6.78
N GLN A 264 20.28 16.00 5.84
CA GLN A 264 20.98 17.26 6.13
C GLN A 264 20.07 18.31 6.78
N HIS A 265 18.76 18.28 6.47
CA HIS A 265 17.79 19.21 7.06
C HIS A 265 17.45 18.83 8.52
N ILE A 266 17.32 17.52 8.81
CA ILE A 266 17.04 17.03 10.17
C ILE A 266 18.20 17.28 11.16
N ASN A 267 19.44 17.27 10.67
CA ASN A 267 20.64 17.43 11.49
C ASN A 267 21.03 18.91 11.73
N LYS A 268 20.26 19.86 11.24
CA LYS A 268 20.35 21.30 11.52
C LYS A 268 19.37 21.72 12.60
#